data_79d5a4ed7ec0e533dc5f39f25705e261
#
_entry.id   79d5a4ed7ec0e533dc5f39f25705e261
#
_cell.length_a   1.000
_cell.length_b   1.000
_cell.length_c   1.000
_cell.angle_alpha   90.00
_cell.angle_beta   90.00
_cell.angle_gamma   90.00
#
_symmetry.space_group_name_H-M   'P 1'
#
loop_
_entity.id
_entity.type
_entity.pdbx_description
1 polymer ?
#
loop_
_entity_poly.entity_id
_entity_poly.type
_entity_poly.pdbx_seq_one_letter_code
_entity_poly.pdbx_strand_id
1 'polypeptide(L)'
;SLQRGEIDLSRREFEQVLQREPNNTDALLALAAIAHRQGRPADAENMRQRALVANPSDPAAQAANLNHAATDADPNTAESRLKTLLSGQPESPPLNFALGNLYSRQSRWSEAQQAYFNSVAAEGDNPDYLFNLAVSLDHLRQPRLAAQHYRLALEAAAKRPAAFDRDKIQKRLSELQPERQP
;
A
#
# COMPACT_ATOMS: atom_id res chain seq x y z
N SER A 1 14.44 -11.22 -14.56
CA SER A 1 13.07 -10.93 -14.95
C SER A 1 12.85 -9.43 -14.94
N LEU A 2 12.00 -8.92 -15.83
CA LEU A 2 11.60 -7.50 -15.94
C LEU A 2 11.22 -6.90 -14.59
N GLN A 3 10.56 -7.67 -13.74
CA GLN A 3 10.11 -7.27 -12.42
C GLN A 3 11.24 -6.92 -11.43
N ARG A 4 12.34 -7.69 -11.44
CA ARG A 4 13.53 -7.34 -10.65
C ARG A 4 14.14 -6.01 -11.10
N GLY A 5 14.16 -5.75 -12.40
CA GLY A 5 14.69 -4.51 -12.96
C GLY A 5 13.88 -3.27 -12.57
N GLU A 6 12.54 -3.39 -12.52
CA GLU A 6 11.67 -2.28 -12.10
C GLU A 6 11.81 -1.97 -10.62
N ILE A 7 11.90 -2.99 -9.76
CA ILE A 7 12.12 -2.81 -8.31
C ILE A 7 13.51 -2.21 -8.04
N ASP A 8 14.53 -2.67 -8.76
CA ASP A 8 15.89 -2.15 -8.60
C ASP A 8 16.00 -0.69 -9.08
N LEU A 9 15.25 -0.32 -10.13
CA LEU A 9 15.18 1.07 -10.59
C LEU A 9 14.51 1.95 -9.53
N SER A 10 13.35 1.54 -9.03
CA SER A 10 12.64 2.28 -7.98
C SER A 10 13.50 2.43 -6.72
N ARG A 11 14.20 1.39 -6.31
CA ARG A 11 15.12 1.46 -5.18
C ARG A 11 16.19 2.52 -5.39
N ARG A 12 16.84 2.56 -6.56
CA ARG A 12 17.87 3.56 -6.88
C ARG A 12 17.33 4.98 -6.86
N GLU A 13 16.14 5.20 -7.37
CA GLU A 13 15.49 6.52 -7.36
C GLU A 13 15.25 7.01 -5.92
N PHE A 14 14.72 6.17 -5.05
CA PHE A 14 14.52 6.53 -3.64
C PHE A 14 15.84 6.68 -2.87
N GLU A 15 16.87 5.88 -3.17
CA GLU A 15 18.20 6.05 -2.60
C GLU A 15 18.81 7.41 -2.99
N GLN A 16 18.59 7.88 -4.23
CA GLN A 16 19.01 9.20 -4.67
C GLN A 16 18.28 10.33 -3.92
N VAL A 17 16.99 10.15 -3.65
CA VAL A 17 16.23 11.11 -2.81
C VAL A 17 16.85 11.19 -1.43
N LEU A 18 17.19 10.06 -0.80
CA LEU A 18 17.82 10.04 0.53
C LEU A 18 19.23 10.63 0.56
N GLN A 19 19.96 10.63 -0.56
CA GLN A 19 21.25 11.31 -0.64
C GLN A 19 21.10 12.84 -0.52
N ARG A 20 20.01 13.38 -1.03
CA ARG A 20 19.70 14.81 -0.97
C ARG A 20 18.95 15.19 0.30
N GLU A 21 18.03 14.35 0.71
CA GLU A 21 17.12 14.54 1.85
C GLU A 21 17.15 13.30 2.75
N PRO A 22 18.13 13.15 3.66
CA PRO A 22 18.33 11.93 4.45
C PRO A 22 17.14 11.55 5.34
N ASN A 23 16.26 12.49 5.66
CA ASN A 23 15.08 12.31 6.50
C ASN A 23 13.77 12.36 5.72
N ASN A 24 13.82 12.19 4.40
CA ASN A 24 12.61 12.16 3.59
C ASN A 24 11.78 10.92 3.95
N THR A 25 10.64 11.15 4.58
CA THR A 25 9.75 10.09 5.10
C THR A 25 9.25 9.19 3.98
N ASP A 26 8.81 9.74 2.87
CA ASP A 26 8.27 8.96 1.74
C ASP A 26 9.34 8.01 1.17
N ALA A 27 10.56 8.50 0.99
CA ALA A 27 11.67 7.68 0.49
C ALA A 27 12.07 6.58 1.49
N LEU A 28 12.14 6.89 2.79
CA LEU A 28 12.43 5.90 3.83
C LEU A 28 11.37 4.80 3.87
N LEU A 29 10.09 5.15 3.81
CA LEU A 29 8.99 4.19 3.86
C LEU A 29 8.90 3.35 2.57
N ALA A 30 9.17 3.95 1.41
CA ALA A 30 9.23 3.24 0.15
C ALA A 30 10.36 2.21 0.13
N LEU A 31 11.55 2.59 0.59
CA LEU A 31 12.68 1.68 0.70
C LEU A 31 12.44 0.59 1.75
N ALA A 32 11.73 0.88 2.84
CA ALA A 32 11.29 -0.11 3.81
C ALA A 32 10.38 -1.17 3.17
N ALA A 33 9.41 -0.75 2.38
CA ALA A 33 8.52 -1.66 1.65
C ALA A 33 9.29 -2.54 0.64
N ILE A 34 10.22 -1.96 -0.10
CA ILE A 34 11.09 -2.69 -1.03
C ILE A 34 11.97 -3.70 -0.29
N ALA A 35 12.58 -3.32 0.81
CA ALA A 35 13.41 -4.20 1.63
C ALA A 35 12.61 -5.38 2.19
N HIS A 36 11.39 -5.13 2.65
CA HIS A 36 10.48 -6.18 3.11
C HIS A 36 10.17 -7.20 1.99
N ARG A 37 9.85 -6.72 0.80
CA ARG A 37 9.58 -7.59 -0.37
C ARG A 37 10.80 -8.39 -0.80
N GLN A 38 11.99 -7.86 -0.60
CA GLN A 38 13.26 -8.53 -0.92
C GLN A 38 13.73 -9.50 0.19
N GLY A 39 12.92 -9.72 1.23
CA GLY A 39 13.27 -10.60 2.34
C GLY A 39 14.37 -10.03 3.25
N ARG A 40 14.45 -8.71 3.38
CA ARG A 40 15.38 -7.99 4.26
C ARG A 40 14.62 -7.25 5.37
N PRO A 41 14.02 -7.99 6.33
CA PRO A 41 13.15 -7.40 7.34
C PRO A 41 13.87 -6.46 8.31
N ALA A 42 15.14 -6.72 8.62
CA ALA A 42 15.94 -5.87 9.50
C ALA A 42 16.20 -4.49 8.88
N ASP A 43 16.48 -4.44 7.58
CA ASP A 43 16.66 -3.18 6.85
C ASP A 43 15.34 -2.41 6.77
N ALA A 44 14.24 -3.11 6.52
CA ALA A 44 12.92 -2.51 6.49
C ALA A 44 12.56 -1.87 7.84
N GLU A 45 12.80 -2.57 8.94
CA GLU A 45 12.57 -2.06 10.29
C GLU A 45 13.42 -0.81 10.59
N ASN A 46 14.70 -0.85 10.24
CA ASN A 46 15.60 0.29 10.42
C ASN A 46 15.06 1.54 9.70
N MET A 47 14.60 1.40 8.47
CA MET A 47 14.06 2.52 7.69
C MET A 47 12.75 3.05 8.26
N ARG A 48 11.85 2.17 8.74
CA ARG A 48 10.62 2.59 9.42
C ARG A 48 10.91 3.36 10.71
N GLN A 49 11.87 2.89 11.51
CA GLN A 49 12.27 3.58 12.74
C GLN A 49 12.89 4.94 12.44
N ARG A 50 13.73 5.03 11.42
CA ARG A 50 14.32 6.31 10.98
C ARG A 50 13.23 7.31 10.57
N ALA A 51 12.23 6.86 9.83
CA ALA A 51 11.09 7.70 9.42
C ALA A 51 10.32 8.23 10.63
N LEU A 52 10.04 7.37 11.61
CA LEU A 52 9.31 7.74 12.82
C LEU A 52 10.11 8.71 13.71
N VAL A 53 11.42 8.50 13.86
CA VAL A 53 12.31 9.39 14.63
C VAL A 53 12.42 10.75 13.95
N ALA A 54 12.54 10.79 12.62
CA ALA A 54 12.63 12.04 11.87
C ALA A 54 11.33 12.85 11.91
N ASN A 55 10.18 12.17 11.89
CA ASN A 55 8.85 12.79 11.83
C ASN A 55 7.84 12.01 12.70
N PRO A 56 7.89 12.18 14.04
CA PRO A 56 7.05 11.38 14.95
C PRO A 56 5.54 11.56 14.76
N SER A 57 5.10 12.70 14.24
CA SER A 57 3.68 13.01 13.99
C SER A 57 3.24 12.75 12.55
N ASP A 58 4.13 12.25 11.68
CA ASP A 58 3.77 11.95 10.30
C ASP A 58 2.83 10.74 10.24
N PRO A 59 1.62 10.87 9.64
CA PRO A 59 0.66 9.77 9.58
C PRO A 59 1.18 8.55 8.83
N ALA A 60 1.98 8.73 7.79
CA ALA A 60 2.55 7.64 7.02
C ALA A 60 3.56 6.83 7.83
N ALA A 61 4.43 7.51 8.61
CA ALA A 61 5.38 6.85 9.50
C ALA A 61 4.67 6.08 10.64
N GLN A 62 3.65 6.69 11.23
CA GLN A 62 2.81 6.04 12.25
C GLN A 62 2.09 4.82 11.71
N ALA A 63 1.46 4.95 10.52
CA ALA A 63 0.76 3.86 9.84
C ALA A 63 1.68 2.69 9.49
N ALA A 64 2.86 2.96 8.95
CA ALA A 64 3.84 1.94 8.60
C ALA A 64 4.30 1.12 9.82
N ASN A 65 4.54 1.79 10.96
CA ASN A 65 4.88 1.10 12.21
C ASN A 65 3.74 0.23 12.72
N LEU A 66 2.51 0.71 12.70
CA LEU A 66 1.34 -0.05 13.13
C LEU A 66 1.04 -1.23 12.20
N ASN A 67 1.23 -1.08 10.90
CA ASN A 67 1.11 -2.17 9.94
C ASN A 67 2.12 -3.30 10.23
N HIS A 68 3.34 -2.95 10.57
CA HIS A 68 4.36 -3.93 10.91
C HIS A 68 4.06 -4.59 12.26
N ALA A 69 3.75 -3.81 13.30
CA ALA A 69 3.41 -4.32 14.62
C ALA A 69 2.18 -5.24 14.59
N ALA A 70 1.23 -5.00 13.69
CA ALA A 70 0.03 -5.83 13.55
C ALA A 70 0.32 -7.26 13.03
N THR A 71 1.50 -7.53 12.47
CA THR A 71 1.92 -8.90 12.12
C THR A 71 2.36 -9.70 13.34
N ASP A 72 2.83 -9.02 14.40
CA ASP A 72 3.39 -9.63 15.61
C ASP A 72 2.55 -9.37 16.88
N ALA A 73 1.62 -8.43 16.84
CA ALA A 73 0.80 -7.99 17.97
C ALA A 73 -0.67 -8.39 17.84
N ASP A 74 -1.43 -8.24 18.93
CA ASP A 74 -2.87 -8.42 18.95
C ASP A 74 -3.55 -7.49 17.91
N PRO A 75 -4.29 -8.05 16.93
CA PRO A 75 -4.98 -7.27 15.91
C PRO A 75 -5.97 -6.23 16.48
N ASN A 76 -6.61 -6.53 17.60
CA ASN A 76 -7.56 -5.62 18.26
C ASN A 76 -6.86 -4.37 18.79
N THR A 77 -5.66 -4.51 19.31
CA THR A 77 -4.85 -3.37 19.78
C THR A 77 -4.44 -2.47 18.61
N ALA A 78 -4.01 -3.06 17.48
CA ALA A 78 -3.65 -2.32 16.28
C ALA A 78 -4.86 -1.57 15.70
N GLU A 79 -6.02 -2.21 15.63
CA GLU A 79 -7.27 -1.60 15.17
C GLU A 79 -7.66 -0.40 16.05
N SER A 80 -7.62 -0.55 17.37
CA SER A 80 -7.94 0.53 18.31
C SER A 80 -7.00 1.72 18.16
N ARG A 81 -5.70 1.49 18.00
CA ARG A 81 -4.72 2.55 17.79
C ARG A 81 -4.93 3.29 16.47
N LEU A 82 -5.19 2.57 15.39
CA LEU A 82 -5.48 3.17 14.08
C LEU A 82 -6.75 4.01 14.14
N LYS A 83 -7.81 3.53 14.76
CA LYS A 83 -9.05 4.28 14.92
C LYS A 83 -8.87 5.53 15.78
N THR A 84 -8.04 5.46 16.83
CA THR A 84 -7.71 6.63 17.66
C THR A 84 -6.96 7.69 16.84
N LEU A 85 -5.98 7.29 16.03
CA LEU A 85 -5.26 8.21 15.14
C LEU A 85 -6.19 8.80 14.08
N LEU A 86 -7.08 7.99 13.51
CA LEU A 86 -8.07 8.43 12.53
C LEU A 86 -9.09 9.39 13.11
N SER A 87 -9.43 9.32 14.41
CA SER A 87 -10.33 10.28 15.05
C SER A 87 -9.76 11.71 15.00
N GLY A 88 -8.45 11.86 15.04
CA GLY A 88 -7.78 13.16 14.86
C GLY A 88 -7.50 13.53 13.41
N GLN A 89 -7.45 12.55 12.51
CA GLN A 89 -7.10 12.70 11.09
C GLN A 89 -7.96 11.78 10.22
N PRO A 90 -9.30 11.98 10.17
CA PRO A 90 -10.22 10.99 9.55
C PRO A 90 -10.02 10.82 8.04
N GLU A 91 -9.43 11.80 7.36
CA GLU A 91 -9.18 11.75 5.92
C GLU A 91 -7.73 11.36 5.57
N SER A 92 -6.91 10.97 6.55
CA SER A 92 -5.53 10.56 6.29
C SER A 92 -5.46 9.34 5.38
N PRO A 93 -4.93 9.46 4.15
CA PRO A 93 -4.80 8.31 3.25
C PRO A 93 -3.96 7.17 3.84
N PRO A 94 -2.77 7.43 4.43
CA PRO A 94 -1.95 6.33 4.94
C PRO A 94 -2.56 5.63 6.16
N LEU A 95 -3.29 6.34 7.03
CA LEU A 95 -3.97 5.72 8.17
C LEU A 95 -5.15 4.86 7.72
N ASN A 96 -5.96 5.34 6.79
CA ASN A 96 -7.04 4.55 6.19
C ASN A 96 -6.49 3.32 5.45
N PHE A 97 -5.39 3.47 4.74
CA PHE A 97 -4.73 2.36 4.05
C PHE A 97 -4.23 1.30 5.03
N ALA A 98 -3.61 1.71 6.13
CA ALA A 98 -3.18 0.80 7.20
C ALA A 98 -4.35 0.03 7.82
N LEU A 99 -5.46 0.71 8.05
CA LEU A 99 -6.69 0.08 8.56
C LEU A 99 -7.25 -0.93 7.54
N GLY A 100 -7.27 -0.59 6.26
CA GLY A 100 -7.66 -1.50 5.18
C GLY A 100 -6.78 -2.75 5.14
N ASN A 101 -5.47 -2.59 5.29
CA ASN A 101 -4.52 -3.70 5.35
C ASN A 101 -4.78 -4.62 6.56
N LEU A 102 -5.09 -4.03 7.70
CA LEU A 102 -5.43 -4.80 8.90
C LEU A 102 -6.69 -5.66 8.68
N TYR A 103 -7.74 -5.07 8.16
CA TYR A 103 -8.99 -5.77 7.84
C TYR A 103 -8.77 -6.86 6.76
N SER A 104 -8.00 -6.56 5.74
CA SER A 104 -7.63 -7.48 4.66
C SER A 104 -6.95 -8.75 5.20
N ARG A 105 -6.01 -8.60 6.12
CA ARG A 105 -5.35 -9.74 6.78
C ARG A 105 -6.31 -10.62 7.58
N GLN A 106 -7.39 -10.04 8.07
CA GLN A 106 -8.46 -10.75 8.78
C GLN A 106 -9.59 -11.24 7.86
N SER A 107 -9.43 -11.09 6.55
CA SER A 107 -10.47 -11.39 5.55
C SER A 107 -11.78 -10.62 5.75
N ARG A 108 -11.72 -9.47 6.40
CA ARG A 108 -12.84 -8.54 6.61
C ARG A 108 -12.95 -7.60 5.40
N TRP A 109 -13.36 -8.16 4.28
CA TRP A 109 -13.25 -7.50 2.97
C TRP A 109 -14.19 -6.29 2.81
N SER A 110 -15.38 -6.30 3.39
CA SER A 110 -16.28 -5.15 3.35
C SER A 110 -15.71 -3.94 4.09
N GLU A 111 -15.13 -4.16 5.25
CA GLU A 111 -14.48 -3.13 6.05
C GLU A 111 -13.17 -2.68 5.38
N ALA A 112 -12.39 -3.61 4.83
CA ALA A 112 -11.20 -3.28 4.05
C ALA A 112 -11.53 -2.41 2.84
N GLN A 113 -12.57 -2.75 2.09
CA GLN A 113 -13.02 -1.98 0.93
C GLN A 113 -13.37 -0.54 1.31
N GLN A 114 -14.08 -0.35 2.41
CA GLN A 114 -14.43 0.99 2.87
C GLN A 114 -13.18 1.81 3.26
N ALA A 115 -12.25 1.21 3.98
CA ALA A 115 -11.01 1.88 4.37
C ALA A 115 -10.14 2.24 3.16
N TYR A 116 -9.97 1.32 2.23
CA TYR A 116 -9.25 1.60 0.98
C TYR A 116 -9.94 2.64 0.11
N PHE A 117 -11.26 2.61 0.06
CA PHE A 117 -12.04 3.64 -0.63
C PHE A 117 -11.75 5.03 -0.05
N ASN A 118 -11.70 5.17 1.26
CA ASN A 118 -11.35 6.43 1.91
C ASN A 118 -9.94 6.91 1.53
N SER A 119 -8.98 6.00 1.41
CA SER A 119 -7.62 6.33 0.95
C SER A 119 -7.62 6.83 -0.50
N VAL A 120 -8.33 6.15 -1.39
CA VAL A 120 -8.46 6.52 -2.81
C VAL A 120 -9.20 7.85 -2.96
N ALA A 121 -10.25 8.09 -2.18
CA ALA A 121 -11.00 9.35 -2.21
C ALA A 121 -10.12 10.56 -1.87
N ALA A 122 -9.17 10.39 -0.96
CA ALA A 122 -8.24 11.43 -0.56
C ALA A 122 -7.01 11.55 -1.48
N GLU A 123 -6.55 10.44 -2.08
CA GLU A 123 -5.38 10.38 -2.95
C GLU A 123 -5.63 9.39 -4.10
N GLY A 124 -6.40 9.84 -5.10
CA GLY A 124 -6.95 9.02 -6.17
C GLY A 124 -5.96 8.55 -7.25
N ASP A 125 -4.73 9.03 -7.22
CA ASP A 125 -3.66 8.68 -8.17
C ASP A 125 -2.60 7.75 -7.56
N ASN A 126 -2.80 7.30 -6.33
CA ASN A 126 -1.90 6.36 -5.67
C ASN A 126 -2.15 4.93 -6.19
N PRO A 127 -1.18 4.33 -6.90
CA PRO A 127 -1.38 3.01 -7.50
C PRO A 127 -1.63 1.89 -6.47
N ASP A 128 -0.97 1.94 -5.31
CA ASP A 128 -1.13 0.90 -4.28
C ASP A 128 -2.49 0.98 -3.58
N TYR A 129 -3.04 2.17 -3.40
CA TYR A 129 -4.39 2.35 -2.86
C TYR A 129 -5.44 1.81 -3.83
N LEU A 130 -5.31 2.13 -5.11
CA LEU A 130 -6.19 1.63 -6.17
C LEU A 130 -6.12 0.11 -6.29
N PHE A 131 -4.92 -0.46 -6.23
CA PHE A 131 -4.71 -1.90 -6.29
C PHE A 131 -5.39 -2.63 -5.12
N ASN A 132 -5.18 -2.16 -3.90
CA ASN A 132 -5.75 -2.82 -2.71
C ASN A 132 -7.28 -2.66 -2.65
N LEU A 133 -7.81 -1.54 -3.13
CA LEU A 133 -9.25 -1.40 -3.33
C LEU A 133 -9.78 -2.43 -4.35
N ALA A 134 -9.09 -2.61 -5.47
CA ALA A 134 -9.45 -3.61 -6.47
C ALA A 134 -9.43 -5.03 -5.90
N VAL A 135 -8.42 -5.38 -5.10
CA VAL A 135 -8.32 -6.69 -4.44
C VAL A 135 -9.51 -6.93 -3.52
N SER A 136 -9.89 -5.93 -2.71
CA SER A 136 -11.05 -6.06 -1.81
C SER A 136 -12.35 -6.24 -2.58
N LEU A 137 -12.55 -5.49 -3.66
CA LEU A 137 -13.71 -5.62 -4.55
C LEU A 137 -13.75 -7.00 -5.23
N ASP A 138 -12.61 -7.53 -5.60
CA ASP A 138 -12.47 -8.86 -6.18
C ASP A 138 -12.90 -9.95 -5.16
N HIS A 139 -12.44 -9.86 -3.93
CA HIS A 139 -12.87 -10.76 -2.86
C HIS A 139 -14.37 -10.64 -2.54
N LEU A 140 -14.94 -9.47 -2.70
CA LEU A 140 -16.39 -9.23 -2.55
C LEU A 140 -17.21 -9.68 -3.77
N ARG A 141 -16.57 -10.29 -4.76
CA ARG A 141 -17.21 -10.77 -5.99
C ARG A 141 -17.91 -9.67 -6.79
N GLN A 142 -17.26 -8.52 -6.89
CA GLN A 142 -17.67 -7.40 -7.72
C GLN A 142 -16.70 -7.25 -8.90
N PRO A 143 -16.78 -8.14 -9.91
CA PRO A 143 -15.72 -8.27 -10.93
C PRO A 143 -15.58 -7.04 -11.83
N ARG A 144 -16.67 -6.33 -12.13
CA ARG A 144 -16.62 -5.12 -12.95
C ARG A 144 -15.90 -3.98 -12.26
N LEU A 145 -16.24 -3.73 -11.00
CA LEU A 145 -15.58 -2.70 -10.20
C LEU A 145 -14.11 -3.07 -9.89
N ALA A 146 -13.85 -4.33 -9.58
CA ALA A 146 -12.50 -4.83 -9.40
C ALA A 146 -11.64 -4.60 -10.66
N ALA A 147 -12.13 -4.99 -11.83
CA ALA A 147 -11.44 -4.79 -13.09
C ALA A 147 -11.18 -3.31 -13.39
N GLN A 148 -12.16 -2.45 -13.14
CA GLN A 148 -12.01 -1.00 -13.30
C GLN A 148 -10.87 -0.45 -12.44
N HIS A 149 -10.81 -0.83 -11.17
CA HIS A 149 -9.79 -0.34 -10.24
C HIS A 149 -8.42 -0.98 -10.49
N TYR A 150 -8.34 -2.23 -10.94
CA TYR A 150 -7.09 -2.80 -11.42
C TYR A 150 -6.52 -2.03 -12.61
N ARG A 151 -7.35 -1.63 -13.57
CA ARG A 151 -6.91 -0.80 -14.70
C ARG A 151 -6.42 0.57 -14.25
N LEU A 152 -7.14 1.22 -13.34
CA LEU A 152 -6.73 2.50 -12.76
C LEU A 152 -5.39 2.37 -12.02
N ALA A 153 -5.18 1.27 -11.30
CA ALA A 153 -3.91 1.00 -10.63
C ALA A 153 -2.75 0.87 -11.62
N LEU A 154 -2.95 0.17 -12.73
CA LEU A 154 -1.93 0.06 -13.80
C LEU A 154 -1.62 1.41 -14.44
N GLU A 155 -2.62 2.23 -14.72
CA GLU A 155 -2.44 3.58 -15.25
C GLU A 155 -1.66 4.47 -14.27
N ALA A 156 -2.01 4.44 -12.99
CA ALA A 156 -1.30 5.18 -11.95
C ALA A 156 0.15 4.71 -11.79
N ALA A 157 0.40 3.41 -11.90
CA ALA A 157 1.74 2.82 -11.82
C ALA A 157 2.65 3.20 -12.98
N ALA A 158 2.12 3.67 -14.10
CA ALA A 158 2.91 4.23 -15.20
C ALA A 158 3.52 5.59 -14.84
N LYS A 159 2.95 6.30 -13.86
CA LYS A 159 3.36 7.65 -13.44
C LYS A 159 4.03 7.69 -12.07
N ARG A 160 3.76 6.71 -11.19
CA ARG A 160 4.29 6.62 -9.84
C ARG A 160 4.78 5.20 -9.56
N PRO A 161 5.85 5.03 -8.76
CA PRO A 161 6.28 3.71 -8.30
C PRO A 161 5.15 2.98 -7.56
N ALA A 162 5.02 1.69 -7.83
CA ALA A 162 4.02 0.83 -7.20
C ALA A 162 4.66 -0.43 -6.60
N ALA A 163 4.06 -0.94 -5.53
CA ALA A 163 4.55 -2.12 -4.82
C ALA A 163 4.00 -3.44 -5.39
N PHE A 164 3.01 -3.41 -6.26
CA PHE A 164 2.38 -4.61 -6.82
C PHE A 164 3.07 -5.11 -8.09
N ASP A 165 2.77 -6.36 -8.44
CA ASP A 165 3.20 -7.03 -9.67
C ASP A 165 2.22 -6.73 -10.81
N ARG A 166 2.66 -5.98 -11.82
CA ARG A 166 1.83 -5.62 -12.98
C ARG A 166 1.37 -6.84 -13.77
N ASP A 167 2.22 -7.83 -13.94
CA ASP A 167 1.89 -9.04 -14.71
C ASP A 167 0.75 -9.84 -14.05
N LYS A 168 0.76 -9.92 -12.73
CA LYS A 168 -0.34 -10.56 -11.97
C LYS A 168 -1.67 -9.82 -12.16
N ILE A 169 -1.65 -8.48 -12.19
CA ILE A 169 -2.84 -7.69 -12.45
C ILE A 169 -3.36 -7.93 -13.86
N GLN A 170 -2.48 -7.90 -14.85
CA GLN A 170 -2.88 -8.15 -16.23
C GLN A 170 -3.48 -9.53 -16.42
N LYS A 171 -2.90 -10.55 -15.79
CA LYS A 171 -3.46 -11.90 -15.76
C LYS A 171 -4.83 -11.91 -15.10
N ARG A 172 -4.98 -11.27 -13.95
CA ARG A 172 -6.28 -11.22 -13.25
C ARG A 172 -7.35 -10.50 -14.07
N LEU A 173 -6.98 -9.42 -14.75
CA LEU A 173 -7.90 -8.70 -15.65
C LEU A 173 -8.41 -9.59 -16.78
N SER A 174 -7.55 -10.41 -17.37
CA SER A 174 -7.98 -11.36 -18.40
C SER A 174 -8.96 -12.42 -17.88
N GLU A 175 -8.83 -12.83 -16.62
CA GLU A 175 -9.75 -13.77 -15.96
C GLU A 175 -11.11 -13.11 -15.63
N LEU A 176 -11.09 -11.83 -15.21
CA LEU A 176 -12.30 -11.09 -14.83
C LEU A 176 -13.13 -10.65 -16.04
N GLN A 177 -12.49 -10.39 -17.16
CA GLN A 177 -13.12 -9.96 -18.41
C GLN A 177 -12.56 -10.80 -19.55
N PRO A 178 -12.94 -12.09 -19.65
CA PRO A 178 -12.57 -12.90 -20.80
C PRO A 178 -13.10 -12.20 -22.05
N GLU A 179 -12.22 -12.04 -23.07
CA GLU A 179 -12.64 -11.51 -24.36
C GLU A 179 -13.86 -12.30 -24.82
N ARG A 180 -14.92 -11.60 -25.17
CA ARG A 180 -16.05 -12.24 -25.85
C ARG A 180 -15.48 -12.77 -27.17
N GLN A 181 -15.22 -14.07 -27.22
CA GLN A 181 -14.95 -14.70 -28.50
C GLN A 181 -16.14 -14.42 -29.44
N PRO A 182 -15.86 -13.98 -30.68
CA PRO A 182 -16.91 -13.70 -31.65
C PRO A 182 -17.75 -14.93 -31.97
#